data_c046596f9168a3a5d7df294317362497
#
_entry.id   c046596f9168a3a5d7df294317362497
#
_cell.length_a   1.000
_cell.length_b   1.000
_cell.length_c   1.000
_cell.angle_alpha   90.00
_cell.angle_beta   90.00
_cell.angle_gamma   90.00
#
_symmetry.space_group_name_H-M   'P 1'
#
loop_
_entity.id
_entity.type
_entity.pdbx_description
1 polymer ?
#
loop_
_entity_poly.entity_id
_entity_poly.type
_entity_poly.pdbx_seq_one_letter_code
_entity_poly.pdbx_strand_id
1 'polypeptide(L)'
;GERRYWESTPAEIRFPELYHRRGVLAAAREGDDVNPERRSSRTQFYIVWGRRMDDAALEATQERVRRQLGEWFYYPDSVREAYRTAGGTPHLDGAYTVFGHVVEGMETLEAIQRTPTDSLDRPIEDVRILRARIVGADGRADDKDNGQND
;
A
#
# COMPACT_ATOMS: atom_id res chain seq x y z
N GLY A 1 -9.13 -25.89 3.49
CA GLY A 1 -8.00 -25.55 4.31
C GLY A 1 -8.43 -24.53 5.34
N GLU A 2 -8.13 -24.75 6.61
CA GLU A 2 -8.36 -23.76 7.65
C GLU A 2 -7.61 -22.49 7.29
N ARG A 3 -8.35 -21.39 7.15
CA ARG A 3 -7.73 -20.08 6.93
C ARG A 3 -6.87 -19.76 8.13
N ARG A 4 -5.64 -19.38 7.89
CA ARG A 4 -4.71 -18.95 8.92
C ARG A 4 -5.06 -17.54 9.39
N TYR A 5 -6.16 -17.40 10.11
CA TYR A 5 -6.62 -16.11 10.67
C TYR A 5 -5.56 -15.40 11.50
N TRP A 6 -4.62 -16.14 12.07
CA TRP A 6 -3.51 -15.58 12.83
C TRP A 6 -2.44 -14.89 11.95
N GLU A 7 -2.44 -15.14 10.63
CA GLU A 7 -1.57 -14.46 9.66
C GLU A 7 -2.19 -13.19 9.09
N SER A 8 -3.39 -12.83 9.50
CA SER A 8 -4.12 -11.66 9.00
C SER A 8 -4.72 -10.82 10.13
N THR A 9 -4.96 -9.54 9.82
CA THR A 9 -5.68 -8.61 10.70
C THR A 9 -6.95 -8.12 10.02
N PRO A 10 -7.99 -7.67 10.77
CA PRO A 10 -9.14 -7.01 10.17
C PRO A 10 -8.73 -5.86 9.25
N ALA A 11 -9.51 -5.60 8.21
CA ALA A 11 -9.34 -4.44 7.37
C ALA A 11 -9.66 -3.15 8.14
N GLU A 12 -8.85 -2.12 7.93
CA GLU A 12 -9.07 -0.76 8.45
C GLU A 12 -9.05 0.24 7.29
N ILE A 13 -10.05 0.14 6.41
CA ILE A 13 -10.16 0.96 5.21
C ILE A 13 -10.84 2.27 5.57
N ARG A 14 -10.15 3.41 5.38
CA ARG A 14 -10.59 4.76 5.75
C ARG A 14 -10.60 5.71 4.56
N PHE A 15 -11.18 5.29 3.47
CA PHE A 15 -11.35 6.17 2.32
C PHE A 15 -12.50 7.16 2.59
N PRO A 16 -12.40 8.47 2.26
CA PRO A 16 -11.32 9.13 1.49
C PRO A 16 -10.18 9.72 2.33
N GLU A 17 -10.16 9.58 3.64
CA GLU A 17 -9.11 10.15 4.50
C GLU A 17 -7.74 9.54 4.21
N LEU A 18 -7.71 8.22 3.98
CA LEU A 18 -6.53 7.47 3.60
C LEU A 18 -6.73 6.85 2.22
N TYR A 19 -5.84 7.14 1.29
CA TYR A 19 -5.91 6.69 -0.09
C TYR A 19 -4.51 6.42 -0.67
N HIS A 20 -4.44 5.78 -1.83
CA HIS A 20 -3.21 5.23 -2.40
C HIS A 20 -2.38 6.26 -3.19
N ARG A 21 -2.06 7.40 -2.57
CA ARG A 21 -1.13 8.38 -3.12
C ARG A 21 0.28 7.79 -3.17
N ARG A 22 1.11 8.26 -4.11
CA ARG A 22 2.53 7.87 -4.18
C ARG A 22 3.23 8.05 -2.84
N GLY A 23 4.01 7.06 -2.43
CA GLY A 23 4.72 7.02 -1.16
C GLY A 23 3.94 6.47 0.03
N VAL A 24 2.68 6.10 -0.17
CA VAL A 24 1.85 5.49 0.88
C VAL A 24 2.22 4.02 1.09
N LEU A 25 2.16 3.55 2.34
CA LEU A 25 2.27 2.15 2.71
C LEU A 25 0.89 1.55 2.89
N ALA A 26 0.66 0.41 2.26
CA ALA A 26 -0.59 -0.33 2.40
C ALA A 26 -0.34 -1.84 2.56
N ALA A 27 -1.27 -2.50 3.24
CA ALA A 27 -1.17 -3.94 3.50
C ALA A 27 -1.60 -4.73 2.27
N ALA A 28 -0.80 -5.74 1.90
CA ALA A 28 -1.24 -6.73 0.92
C ALA A 28 -2.37 -7.59 1.49
N ARG A 29 -3.11 -8.25 0.62
CA ARG A 29 -4.17 -9.19 0.99
C ARG A 29 -4.49 -10.15 -0.15
N GLU A 30 -5.17 -11.23 0.18
CA GLU A 30 -5.76 -12.12 -0.82
C GLU A 30 -6.98 -11.49 -1.49
N GLY A 31 -7.34 -12.01 -2.67
CA GLY A 31 -8.50 -11.55 -3.44
C GLY A 31 -9.84 -11.77 -2.73
N ASP A 32 -10.87 -11.04 -3.16
CA ASP A 32 -12.20 -11.04 -2.54
C ASP A 32 -12.89 -12.42 -2.61
N ASP A 33 -12.51 -13.27 -3.57
CA ASP A 33 -13.02 -14.63 -3.74
C ASP A 33 -12.66 -15.58 -2.58
N VAL A 34 -11.48 -15.38 -1.99
CA VAL A 34 -11.01 -16.16 -0.84
C VAL A 34 -10.96 -15.36 0.46
N ASN A 35 -11.04 -14.04 0.36
CA ASN A 35 -10.95 -13.11 1.48
C ASN A 35 -12.01 -12.00 1.38
N PRO A 36 -13.32 -12.33 1.48
CA PRO A 36 -14.41 -11.36 1.31
C PRO A 36 -14.43 -10.28 2.40
N GLU A 37 -13.84 -10.54 3.56
CA GLU A 37 -13.68 -9.56 4.65
C GLU A 37 -12.52 -8.58 4.41
N ARG A 38 -11.75 -8.75 3.31
CA ARG A 38 -10.60 -7.92 2.93
C ARG A 38 -9.56 -7.81 4.02
N ARG A 39 -9.39 -8.87 4.82
CA ARG A 39 -8.40 -8.91 5.89
C ARG A 39 -7.00 -8.70 5.35
N SER A 40 -6.21 -7.92 6.08
CA SER A 40 -4.86 -7.53 5.71
C SER A 40 -3.83 -8.57 6.11
N SER A 41 -2.82 -8.80 5.28
CA SER A 41 -1.65 -9.60 5.64
C SER A 41 -0.87 -8.93 6.78
N ARG A 42 -0.37 -9.74 7.71
CA ARG A 42 0.53 -9.27 8.78
C ARG A 42 2.00 -9.25 8.37
N THR A 43 2.33 -9.85 7.24
CA THR A 43 3.72 -10.08 6.82
C THR A 43 4.07 -9.46 5.48
N GLN A 44 3.06 -8.98 4.74
CA GLN A 44 3.26 -8.42 3.41
C GLN A 44 2.61 -7.05 3.28
N PHE A 45 3.37 -6.11 2.78
CA PHE A 45 2.93 -4.75 2.49
C PHE A 45 3.52 -4.29 1.16
N TYR A 46 3.02 -3.19 0.66
CA TYR A 46 3.59 -2.53 -0.51
C TYR A 46 3.70 -1.02 -0.28
N ILE A 47 4.60 -0.39 -1.02
CA ILE A 47 4.75 1.06 -1.06
C ILE A 47 4.26 1.52 -2.42
N VAL A 48 3.34 2.45 -2.44
CA VAL A 48 2.72 2.94 -3.67
C VAL A 48 3.71 3.81 -4.45
N TRP A 49 3.93 3.46 -5.73
CA TRP A 49 4.55 4.34 -6.71
C TRP A 49 3.49 4.90 -7.67
N GLY A 50 2.91 4.07 -8.51
CA GLY A 50 1.84 4.44 -9.42
C GLY A 50 2.26 5.49 -10.46
N ARG A 51 1.28 6.17 -11.03
CA ARG A 51 1.47 7.22 -12.05
C ARG A 51 0.59 8.43 -11.76
N ARG A 52 0.91 9.57 -12.38
CA ARG A 52 0.01 10.71 -12.40
C ARG A 52 -1.20 10.37 -13.28
N MET A 53 -2.36 10.84 -12.88
CA MET A 53 -3.63 10.55 -13.54
C MET A 53 -4.23 11.87 -14.05
N ASP A 54 -4.74 11.86 -15.27
CA ASP A 54 -5.61 12.92 -15.76
C ASP A 54 -7.08 12.69 -15.34
N ASP A 55 -7.94 13.66 -15.60
CA ASP A 55 -9.34 13.58 -15.19
C ASP A 55 -10.09 12.44 -15.89
N ALA A 56 -9.80 12.16 -17.16
CA ALA A 56 -10.42 11.06 -17.90
C ALA A 56 -10.04 9.70 -17.29
N ALA A 57 -8.77 9.50 -16.94
CA ALA A 57 -8.30 8.29 -16.31
C ALA A 57 -8.87 8.12 -14.89
N LEU A 58 -9.01 9.21 -14.14
CA LEU A 58 -9.65 9.17 -12.81
C LEU A 58 -11.13 8.83 -12.91
N GLU A 59 -11.84 9.39 -13.88
CA GLU A 59 -13.26 9.07 -14.09
C GLU A 59 -13.45 7.60 -14.46
N ALA A 60 -12.67 7.09 -15.41
CA ALA A 60 -12.72 5.69 -15.79
C ALA A 60 -12.38 4.75 -14.62
N THR A 61 -11.43 5.15 -13.78
CA THR A 61 -11.07 4.39 -12.58
C THR A 61 -12.20 4.42 -11.55
N GLN A 62 -12.81 5.57 -11.31
CA GLN A 62 -13.96 5.72 -10.41
C GLN A 62 -15.11 4.80 -10.79
N GLU A 63 -15.48 4.79 -12.06
CA GLU A 63 -16.55 3.92 -12.58
C GLU A 63 -16.20 2.42 -12.39
N ARG A 64 -14.94 2.05 -12.58
CA ARG A 64 -14.50 0.68 -12.33
C ARG A 64 -14.57 0.30 -10.85
N VAL A 65 -14.14 1.19 -9.96
CA VAL A 65 -14.18 0.95 -8.51
C VAL A 65 -15.62 0.93 -8.01
N ARG A 66 -16.49 1.78 -8.52
CA ARG A 66 -17.93 1.76 -8.22
C ARG A 66 -18.59 0.41 -8.51
N ARG A 67 -18.23 -0.23 -9.61
CA ARG A 67 -18.74 -1.58 -9.92
C ARG A 67 -18.35 -2.63 -8.89
N GLN A 68 -17.25 -2.42 -8.16
CA GLN A 68 -16.77 -3.34 -7.13
C GLN A 68 -17.27 -2.98 -5.73
N LEU A 69 -17.34 -1.69 -5.40
CA LEU A 69 -17.59 -1.19 -4.05
C LEU A 69 -19.01 -0.63 -3.87
N GLY A 70 -19.65 -0.18 -4.95
CA GLY A 70 -20.98 0.43 -4.94
C GLY A 70 -20.97 1.91 -5.31
N GLU A 71 -22.17 2.45 -5.55
CA GLU A 71 -22.40 3.82 -6.01
C GLU A 71 -21.97 4.90 -5.00
N TRP A 72 -21.75 4.55 -3.75
CA TRP A 72 -21.26 5.48 -2.72
C TRP A 72 -19.85 5.97 -2.98
N PHE A 73 -19.05 5.23 -3.77
CA PHE A 73 -17.65 5.55 -4.00
C PHE A 73 -17.50 6.71 -4.99
N TYR A 74 -16.70 7.70 -4.62
CA TYR A 74 -16.30 8.80 -5.50
C TYR A 74 -14.96 9.39 -5.03
N TYR A 75 -14.21 9.99 -5.94
CA TYR A 75 -13.00 10.73 -5.60
C TYR A 75 -13.33 12.18 -5.29
N PRO A 76 -13.17 12.66 -4.03
CA PRO A 76 -13.23 14.09 -3.73
C PRO A 76 -12.21 14.90 -4.52
N ASP A 77 -12.45 16.18 -4.73
CA ASP A 77 -11.57 17.06 -5.50
C ASP A 77 -10.14 17.09 -4.97
N SER A 78 -9.94 17.09 -3.65
CA SER A 78 -8.62 17.03 -3.01
C SER A 78 -7.85 15.74 -3.36
N VAL A 79 -8.54 14.61 -3.41
CA VAL A 79 -7.95 13.32 -3.79
C VAL A 79 -7.62 13.31 -5.29
N ARG A 80 -8.52 13.83 -6.13
CA ARG A 80 -8.27 13.99 -7.58
C ARG A 80 -7.04 14.84 -7.83
N GLU A 81 -6.90 15.97 -7.13
CA GLU A 81 -5.73 16.85 -7.26
C GLU A 81 -4.44 16.15 -6.84
N ALA A 82 -4.45 15.37 -5.77
CA ALA A 82 -3.29 14.60 -5.35
C ALA A 82 -2.87 13.57 -6.41
N TYR A 83 -3.80 12.89 -7.05
CA TYR A 83 -3.49 11.96 -8.13
C TYR A 83 -3.01 12.63 -9.40
N ARG A 84 -3.48 13.84 -9.71
CA ARG A 84 -2.97 14.64 -10.84
C ARG A 84 -1.53 15.09 -10.64
N THR A 85 -1.19 15.50 -9.43
CA THR A 85 0.12 16.12 -9.09
C THR A 85 1.16 15.10 -8.64
N ALA A 86 0.87 14.34 -7.61
CA ALA A 86 1.78 13.35 -7.03
C ALA A 86 1.68 11.98 -7.72
N GLY A 87 0.50 11.60 -8.14
CA GLY A 87 0.23 10.27 -8.67
C GLY A 87 -0.04 9.21 -7.60
N GLY A 88 -0.21 7.99 -8.02
CA GLY A 88 -0.51 6.84 -7.16
C GLY A 88 -1.27 5.74 -7.88
N THR A 89 -2.01 4.94 -7.10
CA THR A 89 -2.76 3.78 -7.59
C THR A 89 -4.23 3.85 -7.17
N PRO A 90 -5.03 4.79 -7.75
CA PRO A 90 -6.40 5.05 -7.31
C PRO A 90 -7.34 3.85 -7.41
N HIS A 91 -7.03 2.87 -8.26
CA HIS A 91 -7.83 1.64 -8.40
C HIS A 91 -7.82 0.73 -7.18
N LEU A 92 -6.94 0.97 -6.19
CA LEU A 92 -6.86 0.22 -4.94
C LEU A 92 -7.64 0.88 -3.78
N ASP A 93 -8.11 2.11 -3.99
CA ASP A 93 -8.84 2.85 -2.97
C ASP A 93 -10.14 2.17 -2.56
N GLY A 94 -10.45 2.22 -1.28
CA GLY A 94 -11.63 1.60 -0.70
C GLY A 94 -11.55 0.06 -0.57
N ALA A 95 -10.45 -0.56 -1.00
CA ALA A 95 -10.31 -2.02 -1.01
C ALA A 95 -9.10 -2.55 -0.23
N TYR A 96 -8.16 -1.70 0.16
CA TYR A 96 -6.95 -2.05 0.91
C TYR A 96 -6.72 -1.10 2.07
N THR A 97 -6.14 -1.64 3.16
CA THR A 97 -5.78 -0.85 4.34
C THR A 97 -4.51 -0.06 4.08
N VAL A 98 -4.61 1.25 4.14
CA VAL A 98 -3.47 2.18 4.16
C VAL A 98 -3.10 2.45 5.62
N PHE A 99 -1.83 2.30 5.98
CA PHE A 99 -1.40 2.41 7.38
C PHE A 99 -0.17 3.30 7.62
N GLY A 100 0.44 3.84 6.58
CA GLY A 100 1.62 4.69 6.71
C GLY A 100 2.00 5.39 5.43
N HIS A 101 3.08 6.15 5.48
CA HIS A 101 3.67 6.81 4.32
C HIS A 101 5.19 6.98 4.49
N VAL A 102 5.89 7.06 3.38
CA VAL A 102 7.32 7.34 3.33
C VAL A 102 7.55 8.80 3.73
N VAL A 103 8.41 9.03 4.70
CA VAL A 103 8.80 10.39 5.15
C VAL A 103 10.11 10.86 4.56
N GLU A 104 11.01 9.93 4.24
CA GLU A 104 12.33 10.17 3.62
C GLU A 104 12.69 9.01 2.70
N GLY A 105 13.53 9.26 1.67
CA GLY A 105 14.05 8.23 0.78
C GLY A 105 13.18 7.94 -0.44
N MET A 106 12.40 8.90 -0.93
CA MET A 106 11.62 8.75 -2.16
C MET A 106 12.50 8.47 -3.39
N GLU A 107 13.74 8.98 -3.41
CA GLU A 107 14.74 8.69 -4.44
C GLU A 107 15.18 7.21 -4.42
N THR A 108 15.25 6.60 -3.24
CA THR A 108 15.51 5.16 -3.09
C THR A 108 14.34 4.34 -3.61
N LEU A 109 13.12 4.76 -3.31
CA LEU A 109 11.91 4.12 -3.82
C LEU A 109 11.86 4.20 -5.36
N GLU A 110 12.22 5.34 -5.94
CA GLU A 110 12.31 5.51 -7.38
C GLU A 110 13.35 4.57 -8.00
N ALA A 111 14.52 4.45 -7.39
CA ALA A 111 15.58 3.55 -7.85
C ALA A 111 15.10 2.09 -7.84
N ILE A 112 14.41 1.65 -6.78
CA ILE A 112 13.82 0.31 -6.70
C ILE A 112 12.77 0.11 -7.79
N GLN A 113 11.87 1.08 -7.98
CA GLN A 113 10.82 1.03 -9.00
C GLN A 113 11.37 0.93 -10.43
N ARG A 114 12.56 1.49 -10.70
CA ARG A 114 13.22 1.45 -12.00
C ARG A 114 14.11 0.23 -12.23
N THR A 115 14.24 -0.65 -11.24
CA THR A 115 15.02 -1.88 -11.34
C THR A 115 14.46 -2.77 -12.44
N PRO A 116 15.31 -3.33 -13.33
CA PRO A 116 14.86 -4.29 -14.34
C PRO A 116 14.17 -5.50 -13.70
N THR A 117 13.04 -5.90 -14.27
CA THR A 117 12.21 -7.01 -13.76
C THR A 117 12.02 -8.10 -14.82
N ASP A 118 11.66 -9.28 -14.37
CA ASP A 118 11.20 -10.38 -15.22
C ASP A 118 9.73 -10.20 -15.63
N SER A 119 9.17 -11.19 -16.32
CA SER A 119 7.78 -11.17 -16.79
C SER A 119 6.72 -11.22 -15.68
N LEU A 120 7.12 -11.45 -14.44
CA LEU A 120 6.27 -11.46 -13.24
C LEU A 120 6.51 -10.25 -12.34
N ASP A 121 7.15 -9.21 -12.88
CA ASP A 121 7.53 -7.97 -12.16
C ASP A 121 8.50 -8.19 -10.99
N ARG A 122 9.19 -9.34 -10.95
CA ARG A 122 10.22 -9.60 -9.98
C ARG A 122 11.56 -8.99 -10.45
N PRO A 123 12.28 -8.25 -9.59
CA PRO A 123 13.62 -7.76 -9.92
C PRO A 123 14.55 -8.89 -10.37
N ILE A 124 15.25 -8.71 -11.50
CA ILE A 124 16.23 -9.67 -12.02
C ILE A 124 17.39 -9.83 -11.03
N GLU A 125 17.84 -8.72 -10.46
CA GLU A 125 18.77 -8.72 -9.34
C GLU A 125 17.98 -8.45 -8.04
N ASP A 126 18.19 -9.27 -7.03
CA ASP A 126 17.46 -9.17 -5.76
C ASP A 126 17.66 -7.79 -5.10
N VAL A 127 16.56 -7.14 -4.79
CA VAL A 127 16.55 -5.98 -3.89
C VAL A 127 16.30 -6.49 -2.47
N ARG A 128 17.27 -6.32 -1.58
CA ARG A 128 17.23 -6.90 -0.23
C ARG A 128 17.14 -5.83 0.85
N ILE A 129 16.23 -6.06 1.80
CA ILE A 129 16.18 -5.30 3.05
C ILE A 129 17.22 -5.93 3.98
N LEU A 130 18.32 -5.22 4.21
CA LEU A 130 19.40 -5.71 5.09
C LEU A 130 19.09 -5.50 6.57
N ARG A 131 18.32 -4.45 6.89
CA ARG A 131 17.96 -4.10 8.27
C ARG A 131 16.63 -3.32 8.26
N ALA A 132 15.78 -3.64 9.23
CA ALA A 132 14.62 -2.83 9.56
C ALA A 132 14.61 -2.61 11.07
N ARG A 133 14.28 -1.40 11.52
CA ARG A 133 14.14 -1.02 12.92
C ARG A 133 12.91 -0.18 13.13
N ILE A 134 12.23 -0.39 14.25
CA ILE A 134 11.19 0.51 14.72
C ILE A 134 11.87 1.59 15.55
N VAL A 135 11.56 2.83 15.29
CA VAL A 135 12.04 3.99 16.05
C VAL A 135 10.85 4.73 16.66
N GLY A 136 11.00 5.20 17.90
CA GLY A 136 10.00 6.03 18.54
C GLY A 136 9.90 7.41 17.90
N ALA A 137 8.92 8.19 18.32
CA ALA A 137 8.71 9.56 17.83
C ALA A 137 9.91 10.50 18.12
N ASP A 138 10.78 10.13 19.04
CA ASP A 138 12.04 10.82 19.36
C ASP A 138 13.24 10.39 18.48
N GLY A 139 12.98 9.53 17.50
CA GLY A 139 14.01 9.00 16.59
C GLY A 139 14.95 7.97 17.21
N ARG A 140 14.73 7.53 18.44
CA ARG A 140 15.50 6.48 19.09
C ARG A 140 14.98 5.10 18.70
N ALA A 141 15.88 4.19 18.40
CA ALA A 141 15.52 2.79 18.23
C ALA A 141 14.99 2.22 19.55
N ASP A 142 13.89 1.47 19.52
CA ASP A 142 13.47 0.68 20.67
C ASP A 142 14.52 -0.41 20.90
N ASP A 143 15.37 -0.22 21.90
CA ASP A 143 16.32 -1.24 22.41
C ASP A 143 15.54 -2.35 23.13
N LYS A 144 14.74 -3.11 22.39
CA LYS A 144 14.20 -4.40 22.85
C LYS A 144 14.88 -5.53 22.10
N ASP A 145 16.19 -5.48 22.05
CA ASP A 145 17.00 -6.68 21.83
C ASP A 145 17.46 -7.21 23.20
N ASN A 146 16.52 -7.79 23.92
CA ASN A 146 16.88 -8.60 25.09
C ASN A 146 17.22 -9.99 24.59
N GLY A 147 18.51 -10.16 24.36
CA GLY A 147 19.13 -11.47 24.43
C GLY A 147 18.72 -12.17 25.73
N GLN A 148 18.06 -13.28 25.63
CA GLN A 148 18.14 -14.35 26.59
C GLN A 148 18.68 -15.55 25.85
N ASN A 149 20.00 -15.63 25.88
CA ASN A 149 20.69 -16.90 25.91
C ASN A 149 20.83 -17.28 27.38
N ASP A 150 20.18 -18.35 27.76
CA ASP A 150 20.69 -19.37 28.70
C ASP A 150 20.02 -20.71 28.38
#